data_6bb370de8a3141ea1d8028d19f8c8d77
#
_entry.id   6bb370de8a3141ea1d8028d19f8c8d77
#
_cell.length_a   1.000
_cell.length_b   1.000
_cell.length_c   1.000
_cell.angle_alpha   90.00
_cell.angle_beta   90.00
_cell.angle_gamma   90.00
#
_symmetry.space_group_name_H-M   'P 1'
#
loop_
_entity.id
_entity.type
_entity.pdbx_description
1 polymer ?
#
loop_
_entity_poly.entity_id
_entity_poly.type
_entity_poly.pdbx_seq_one_letter_code
_entity_poly.pdbx_strand_id
1 'polypeptide(L)'
;MENTNLVPEMQEENLSEQMQVRRGKLKALQDKGQDPYAKTKYDVTDYAKDIVENYNDEDEDHGTASLAGRIMSKRIMGKAAFMDLRDHSGKIQLYLNQKILGEEYYKEITTWDIGDIAGVKGEIFKTKHGEISIRVKEIELLSKSLIPLPEKWHGLTDTEMRYRQRYVDLIVNPDVKDTFVKRSMILREIRNYLDTKGFIEVDTPILTPFEIGASARPFITHHNTLDMDMVLRIETELYLKRLIVGGFDKVYEVGRIFRNEGMDTKHNPEFTSIELYQAYANYYDIMDLVEEMMKTVAMNVCGTLEVPYQGKVINLGHWERMTMLEAVKKYSGVDFNEIKSDEEAIAVAKEHHVELPEVPSKGAILAEFFDAYVEENLIQPTFIYDYPVEISPLAKRKPEDPAYTERFEYFINAMEFGNAFSELNDPIDQKGRFERQVAERLELEPNSKAQVDYDYVTALEYGLAPTGGLGFGFDRLVMLLTDSASIRDVLLFPTMKPEK
;
A
#
# COMPACT_ATOMS: atom_id res chain seq x y z
N MET A 1 -11.43 28.96 9.26
CA MET A 1 -10.55 27.79 9.22
C MET A 1 -9.25 28.27 8.61
N GLU A 2 -8.24 28.50 9.45
CA GLU A 2 -6.92 28.91 8.99
C GLU A 2 -6.29 27.72 8.26
N ASN A 3 -5.88 27.96 7.01
CA ASN A 3 -5.07 27.04 6.24
C ASN A 3 -3.74 26.82 6.98
N THR A 4 -3.62 25.75 7.72
CA THR A 4 -2.33 25.30 8.21
C THR A 4 -1.57 24.73 7.03
N ASN A 5 -0.71 25.55 6.42
CA ASN A 5 0.29 25.09 5.46
C ASN A 5 1.15 24.02 6.13
N LEU A 6 1.11 22.81 5.61
CA LEU A 6 1.83 21.64 6.15
C LEU A 6 3.35 21.71 5.95
N VAL A 7 3.84 22.73 5.25
CA VAL A 7 5.26 23.03 5.07
C VAL A 7 5.45 24.52 5.38
N PRO A 8 6.37 24.90 6.26
CA PRO A 8 6.66 26.31 6.52
C PRO A 8 7.02 27.01 5.20
N GLU A 9 6.35 28.11 4.88
CA GLU A 9 6.77 28.98 3.79
C GLU A 9 8.21 29.41 4.06
N MET A 10 9.14 28.97 3.23
CA MET A 10 10.53 29.43 3.33
C MET A 10 10.56 30.90 2.84
N GLN A 11 10.50 31.81 3.80
CA GLN A 11 10.74 33.23 3.52
C GLN A 11 12.18 33.39 3.01
N GLU A 12 12.42 34.28 2.06
CA GLU A 12 13.76 34.51 1.50
C GLU A 12 14.81 34.84 2.58
N GLU A 13 14.39 35.43 3.70
CA GLU A 13 15.23 35.78 4.85
C GLU A 13 15.79 34.56 5.61
N ASN A 14 15.18 33.36 5.46
CA ASN A 14 15.58 32.13 6.19
C ASN A 14 16.32 31.11 5.31
N LEU A 15 16.79 31.50 4.13
CA LEU A 15 17.55 30.61 3.25
C LEU A 15 18.98 30.39 3.79
N SER A 16 19.40 29.12 3.82
CA SER A 16 20.80 28.80 4.11
C SER A 16 21.72 29.43 3.09
N GLU A 17 23.00 29.68 3.47
CA GLU A 17 24.02 30.23 2.58
C GLU A 17 24.12 29.44 1.27
N GLN A 18 24.04 28.10 1.34
CA GLN A 18 24.08 27.25 0.14
C GLN A 18 22.86 27.45 -0.78
N MET A 19 21.67 27.64 -0.23
CA MET A 19 20.48 27.94 -1.02
C MET A 19 20.58 29.30 -1.72
N GLN A 20 21.13 30.32 -1.04
CA GLN A 20 21.34 31.64 -1.62
C GLN A 20 22.36 31.56 -2.79
N VAL A 21 23.49 30.86 -2.61
CA VAL A 21 24.47 30.62 -3.66
C VAL A 21 23.85 29.94 -4.88
N ARG A 22 23.02 28.91 -4.69
CA ARG A 22 22.35 28.20 -5.79
C ARG A 22 21.37 29.09 -6.55
N ARG A 23 20.62 29.95 -5.85
CA ARG A 23 19.74 30.95 -6.47
C ARG A 23 20.53 32.00 -7.24
N GLY A 24 21.67 32.44 -6.71
CA GLY A 24 22.60 33.35 -7.42
C GLY A 24 23.13 32.74 -8.71
N LYS A 25 23.48 31.44 -8.70
CA LYS A 25 23.93 30.73 -9.92
C LYS A 25 22.80 30.63 -10.96
N LEU A 26 21.57 30.32 -10.53
CA LEU A 26 20.39 30.30 -11.42
C LEU A 26 20.20 31.68 -12.08
N LYS A 27 20.20 32.75 -11.27
CA LYS A 27 20.06 34.10 -11.80
C LYS A 27 21.16 34.46 -12.83
N ALA A 28 22.38 34.07 -12.54
CA ALA A 28 23.52 34.31 -13.48
C ALA A 28 23.31 33.55 -14.81
N LEU A 29 22.71 32.37 -14.81
CA LEU A 29 22.35 31.65 -16.05
C LEU A 29 21.21 32.35 -16.79
N GLN A 30 20.16 32.78 -16.07
CA GLN A 30 19.03 33.49 -16.65
C GLN A 30 19.45 34.82 -17.26
N ASP A 31 20.34 35.60 -16.60
CA ASP A 31 20.87 36.86 -17.10
C ASP A 31 21.69 36.67 -18.38
N LYS A 32 22.24 35.48 -18.61
CA LYS A 32 22.93 35.08 -19.87
C LYS A 32 21.99 34.53 -20.95
N GLY A 33 20.69 34.46 -20.69
CA GLY A 33 19.71 33.82 -21.58
C GLY A 33 19.76 32.30 -21.61
N GLN A 34 20.37 31.66 -20.61
CA GLN A 34 20.55 30.22 -20.47
C GLN A 34 19.65 29.66 -19.36
N ASP A 35 18.39 30.08 -19.33
CA ASP A 35 17.47 29.62 -18.30
C ASP A 35 17.17 28.12 -18.43
N PRO A 36 17.59 27.27 -17.47
CA PRO A 36 17.32 25.83 -17.54
C PRO A 36 15.83 25.51 -17.49
N TYR A 37 15.00 26.36 -16.88
CA TYR A 37 13.57 26.14 -16.77
C TYR A 37 12.80 26.49 -18.05
N ALA A 38 13.43 27.13 -19.03
CA ALA A 38 12.87 27.33 -20.35
C ALA A 38 12.86 26.06 -21.23
N LYS A 39 13.59 25.01 -20.80
CA LYS A 39 13.61 23.73 -21.51
C LYS A 39 12.35 22.94 -21.26
N THR A 40 11.64 22.58 -22.33
CA THR A 40 10.38 21.83 -22.27
C THR A 40 10.53 20.38 -22.66
N LYS A 41 11.64 19.99 -23.30
CA LYS A 41 11.91 18.63 -23.78
C LYS A 41 13.41 18.35 -23.85
N TYR A 42 13.78 17.10 -23.64
CA TYR A 42 15.08 16.54 -23.97
C TYR A 42 14.88 15.14 -24.57
N ASP A 43 15.59 14.82 -25.64
CA ASP A 43 15.43 13.53 -26.33
C ASP A 43 16.34 12.48 -25.67
N VAL A 44 15.75 11.67 -24.81
CA VAL A 44 16.37 10.51 -24.17
C VAL A 44 16.15 9.29 -25.06
N THR A 45 17.22 8.64 -25.48
CA THR A 45 17.18 7.40 -26.28
C THR A 45 17.72 6.21 -25.51
N ASP A 46 18.51 6.44 -24.47
CA ASP A 46 19.23 5.41 -23.73
C ASP A 46 19.08 5.60 -22.22
N TYR A 47 19.25 4.51 -21.47
CA TYR A 47 19.17 4.48 -20.03
C TYR A 47 20.43 3.88 -19.39
N ALA A 48 20.79 4.38 -18.22
CA ALA A 48 22.03 4.03 -17.54
C ALA A 48 22.21 2.52 -17.33
N LYS A 49 21.16 1.82 -16.88
CA LYS A 49 21.19 0.38 -16.65
C LYS A 49 21.43 -0.40 -17.95
N ASP A 50 20.68 -0.06 -19.00
CA ASP A 50 20.77 -0.76 -20.27
C ASP A 50 22.16 -0.59 -20.90
N ILE A 51 22.76 0.58 -20.80
CA ILE A 51 24.13 0.83 -21.26
C ILE A 51 25.12 -0.06 -20.50
N VAL A 52 25.01 -0.15 -19.18
CA VAL A 52 25.93 -0.92 -18.35
C VAL A 52 25.78 -2.42 -18.57
N GLU A 53 24.54 -2.93 -18.66
CA GLU A 53 24.25 -4.36 -18.81
C GLU A 53 24.57 -4.89 -20.22
N ASN A 54 24.40 -4.06 -21.26
CA ASN A 54 24.65 -4.44 -22.63
C ASN A 54 26.07 -4.12 -23.12
N TYR A 55 26.94 -3.56 -22.27
CA TYR A 55 28.31 -3.26 -22.64
C TYR A 55 29.12 -4.55 -22.86
N ASN A 56 29.73 -4.69 -24.04
CA ASN A 56 30.56 -5.85 -24.37
C ASN A 56 31.98 -5.39 -24.73
N ASP A 57 32.99 -5.87 -23.99
CA ASP A 57 34.41 -5.52 -24.19
C ASP A 57 34.95 -5.94 -25.57
N GLU A 58 34.30 -6.84 -26.30
CA GLU A 58 34.72 -7.34 -27.61
C GLU A 58 34.27 -6.42 -28.76
N ASP A 59 33.38 -5.45 -28.50
CA ASP A 59 32.88 -4.55 -29.53
C ASP A 59 33.91 -3.43 -29.79
N GLU A 60 34.22 -3.19 -31.05
CA GLU A 60 35.15 -2.08 -31.47
C GLU A 60 34.48 -0.70 -31.32
N ASP A 61 33.16 -0.62 -31.51
CA ASP A 61 32.35 0.60 -31.38
C ASP A 61 31.16 0.37 -30.44
N HIS A 62 31.16 1.07 -29.31
CA HIS A 62 30.07 1.01 -28.31
C HIS A 62 28.97 2.05 -28.58
N GLY A 63 29.08 2.83 -29.64
CA GLY A 63 28.09 3.82 -30.04
C GLY A 63 28.08 5.09 -29.20
N THR A 64 27.00 5.84 -29.42
CA THR A 64 26.73 7.08 -28.72
C THR A 64 25.40 6.97 -28.01
N ALA A 65 25.29 7.56 -26.81
CA ALA A 65 24.07 7.56 -25.99
C ALA A 65 23.56 8.98 -25.73
N SER A 66 22.26 9.14 -25.65
CA SER A 66 21.57 10.35 -25.19
C SER A 66 20.71 10.02 -23.97
N LEU A 67 21.10 10.53 -22.81
CA LEU A 67 20.45 10.24 -21.54
C LEU A 67 20.28 11.50 -20.70
N ALA A 68 19.33 11.49 -19.78
CA ALA A 68 19.10 12.58 -18.83
C ALA A 68 18.90 12.03 -17.42
N GLY A 69 19.38 12.78 -16.44
CA GLY A 69 19.27 12.35 -15.04
C GLY A 69 19.77 13.40 -14.06
N ARG A 70 19.79 13.02 -12.80
CA ARG A 70 20.25 13.86 -11.70
C ARG A 70 21.74 13.65 -11.43
N ILE A 71 22.48 14.75 -11.28
CA ILE A 71 23.89 14.72 -10.86
C ILE A 71 23.96 14.34 -9.39
N MET A 72 24.55 13.17 -9.07
CA MET A 72 24.62 12.63 -7.72
C MET A 72 26.00 12.76 -7.08
N SER A 73 27.04 12.94 -7.89
CA SER A 73 28.41 13.22 -7.43
C SER A 73 29.18 14.01 -8.46
N LYS A 74 30.24 14.69 -8.01
CA LYS A 74 31.10 15.45 -8.86
C LYS A 74 32.53 15.43 -8.32
N ARG A 75 33.52 15.14 -9.20
CA ARG A 75 34.94 15.21 -8.89
C ARG A 75 35.66 15.95 -10.00
N ILE A 76 36.27 17.08 -9.69
CA ILE A 76 37.02 17.93 -10.64
C ILE A 76 38.51 17.63 -10.51
N MET A 77 39.17 17.32 -11.62
CA MET A 77 40.58 16.95 -11.70
C MET A 77 41.30 17.80 -12.78
N GLY A 78 41.41 19.11 -12.52
CA GLY A 78 42.02 20.07 -13.45
C GLY A 78 41.21 20.19 -14.76
N LYS A 79 41.76 19.67 -15.88
CA LYS A 79 41.13 19.73 -17.21
C LYS A 79 40.14 18.60 -17.49
N ALA A 80 39.89 17.76 -16.52
CA ALA A 80 38.89 16.70 -16.59
C ALA A 80 38.01 16.72 -15.35
N ALA A 81 36.77 16.26 -15.48
CA ALA A 81 35.87 16.04 -14.37
C ALA A 81 35.08 14.72 -14.56
N PHE A 82 34.71 14.14 -13.47
CA PHE A 82 33.81 13.01 -13.42
C PHE A 82 32.54 13.38 -12.65
N MET A 83 31.39 13.00 -13.17
CA MET A 83 30.11 13.16 -12.52
C MET A 83 29.35 11.83 -12.57
N ASP A 84 28.63 11.49 -11.51
CA ASP A 84 27.66 10.40 -11.56
C ASP A 84 26.30 10.97 -11.94
N LEU A 85 25.74 10.50 -13.03
CA LEU A 85 24.37 10.80 -13.45
C LEU A 85 23.46 9.62 -13.06
N ARG A 86 22.34 9.90 -12.40
CA ARG A 86 21.33 8.89 -12.07
C ARG A 86 20.05 9.20 -12.80
N ASP A 87 19.57 8.23 -13.56
CA ASP A 87 18.24 8.21 -14.17
C ASP A 87 17.28 7.30 -13.39
N HIS A 88 16.13 6.94 -13.99
CA HIS A 88 15.17 6.05 -13.37
C HIS A 88 15.63 4.59 -13.27
N SER A 89 16.55 4.18 -14.13
CA SER A 89 17.02 2.80 -14.26
C SER A 89 18.28 2.53 -13.43
N GLY A 90 19.14 3.53 -13.25
CA GLY A 90 20.40 3.32 -12.56
C GLY A 90 21.32 4.54 -12.53
N LYS A 91 22.60 4.28 -12.41
CA LYS A 91 23.66 5.27 -12.34
C LYS A 91 24.71 5.00 -13.42
N ILE A 92 25.19 6.06 -14.08
CA ILE A 92 26.30 5.99 -15.02
C ILE A 92 27.30 7.12 -14.77
N GLN A 93 28.58 6.86 -14.99
CA GLN A 93 29.64 7.87 -14.87
C GLN A 93 29.73 8.70 -16.14
N LEU A 94 29.87 10.01 -16.00
CA LEU A 94 30.16 10.97 -17.05
C LEU A 94 31.62 11.38 -16.96
N TYR A 95 32.35 11.32 -18.09
CA TYR A 95 33.68 11.85 -18.24
C TYR A 95 33.61 13.13 -19.04
N LEU A 96 33.92 14.27 -18.41
CA LEU A 96 33.95 15.60 -19.01
C LEU A 96 35.42 16.00 -19.27
N ASN A 97 35.70 16.48 -20.47
CA ASN A 97 37.02 16.90 -20.84
C ASN A 97 37.00 18.31 -21.42
N GLN A 98 37.84 19.22 -20.88
CA GLN A 98 37.93 20.61 -21.29
C GLN A 98 38.24 20.78 -22.77
N LYS A 99 39.05 19.88 -23.38
CA LYS A 99 39.40 19.96 -24.82
C LYS A 99 38.21 19.67 -25.73
N ILE A 100 37.27 18.83 -25.27
CA ILE A 100 36.09 18.45 -26.04
C ILE A 100 35.00 19.51 -25.90
N LEU A 101 34.76 19.96 -24.67
CA LEU A 101 33.64 20.86 -24.32
C LEU A 101 33.99 22.34 -24.54
N GLY A 102 35.27 22.69 -24.67
CA GLY A 102 35.74 24.06 -24.65
C GLY A 102 35.99 24.60 -23.25
N GLU A 103 36.93 25.50 -23.09
CA GLU A 103 37.40 25.96 -21.78
C GLU A 103 36.31 26.69 -20.98
N GLU A 104 35.59 27.61 -21.62
CA GLU A 104 34.56 28.43 -20.96
C GLU A 104 33.38 27.59 -20.51
N TYR A 105 32.85 26.74 -21.38
CA TYR A 105 31.71 25.88 -21.07
C TYR A 105 32.07 24.81 -20.03
N TYR A 106 33.25 24.21 -20.12
CA TYR A 106 33.75 23.29 -19.09
C TYR A 106 33.81 23.98 -17.71
N LYS A 107 34.32 25.22 -17.63
CA LYS A 107 34.32 25.97 -16.36
C LYS A 107 32.92 26.20 -15.84
N GLU A 108 31.94 26.52 -16.68
CA GLU A 108 30.56 26.70 -16.30
C GLU A 108 29.98 25.41 -15.73
N ILE A 109 30.10 24.26 -16.42
CA ILE A 109 29.64 22.96 -15.98
C ILE A 109 30.23 22.58 -14.61
N THR A 110 31.50 22.91 -14.36
CA THR A 110 32.12 22.63 -13.06
C THR A 110 31.52 23.43 -11.90
N THR A 111 30.73 24.48 -12.17
CA THR A 111 29.98 25.24 -11.15
C THR A 111 28.62 24.61 -10.79
N TRP A 112 28.10 23.70 -11.63
CA TRP A 112 26.81 23.05 -11.38
C TRP A 112 26.83 22.29 -10.05
N ASP A 113 25.68 22.09 -9.46
CA ASP A 113 25.55 21.53 -8.13
C ASP A 113 25.07 20.06 -8.15
N ILE A 114 25.43 19.33 -7.11
CA ILE A 114 24.83 18.02 -6.85
C ILE A 114 23.33 18.23 -6.63
N GLY A 115 22.53 17.41 -7.32
CA GLY A 115 21.08 17.56 -7.36
C GLY A 115 20.54 18.17 -8.65
N ASP A 116 21.36 18.88 -9.43
CA ASP A 116 20.95 19.40 -10.73
C ASP A 116 20.55 18.28 -11.69
N ILE A 117 19.64 18.55 -12.60
CA ILE A 117 19.24 17.61 -13.66
C ILE A 117 19.90 18.04 -14.97
N ALA A 118 20.60 17.13 -15.61
CA ALA A 118 21.32 17.34 -16.84
C ALA A 118 20.91 16.36 -17.93
N GLY A 119 20.92 16.83 -19.19
CA GLY A 119 20.87 16.02 -20.38
C GLY A 119 22.27 15.87 -20.96
N VAL A 120 22.63 14.70 -21.45
CA VAL A 120 23.99 14.35 -21.87
C VAL A 120 23.96 13.54 -23.16
N LYS A 121 24.84 13.93 -24.13
CA LYS A 121 25.14 13.09 -25.29
C LYS A 121 26.64 12.81 -25.35
N GLY A 122 26.98 11.56 -25.64
CA GLY A 122 28.39 11.20 -25.71
C GLY A 122 28.64 9.75 -26.10
N GLU A 123 29.92 9.41 -26.24
CA GLU A 123 30.37 8.06 -26.58
C GLU A 123 30.42 7.18 -25.35
N ILE A 124 29.95 5.97 -25.50
CA ILE A 124 30.03 4.93 -24.47
C ILE A 124 31.47 4.38 -24.48
N PHE A 125 32.10 4.28 -23.32
CA PHE A 125 33.45 3.70 -23.21
C PHE A 125 33.69 3.14 -21.80
N LYS A 126 34.69 2.27 -21.69
CA LYS A 126 35.18 1.76 -20.40
C LYS A 126 36.42 2.48 -19.97
N THR A 127 36.44 2.96 -18.73
CA THR A 127 37.64 3.60 -18.16
C THR A 127 38.76 2.60 -17.90
N LYS A 128 39.99 3.06 -17.67
CA LYS A 128 41.14 2.21 -17.28
C LYS A 128 40.89 1.42 -15.97
N HIS A 129 39.96 1.88 -15.15
CA HIS A 129 39.60 1.23 -13.90
C HIS A 129 38.39 0.29 -14.02
N GLY A 130 37.90 0.07 -15.25
CA GLY A 130 36.78 -0.85 -15.52
C GLY A 130 35.39 -0.22 -15.44
N GLU A 131 35.25 1.08 -15.16
CA GLU A 131 33.96 1.75 -15.05
C GLU A 131 33.39 2.08 -16.44
N ILE A 132 32.15 1.64 -16.74
CA ILE A 132 31.45 2.01 -17.97
C ILE A 132 30.95 3.44 -17.84
N SER A 133 31.29 4.26 -18.81
CA SER A 133 31.15 5.72 -18.72
C SER A 133 30.73 6.33 -20.04
N ILE A 134 30.16 7.54 -19.97
CA ILE A 134 29.92 8.38 -21.17
C ILE A 134 31.03 9.42 -21.30
N ARG A 135 31.74 9.41 -22.44
CA ARG A 135 32.61 10.50 -22.84
C ARG A 135 31.78 11.63 -23.40
N VAL A 136 31.52 12.61 -22.58
CA VAL A 136 30.58 13.69 -22.87
C VAL A 136 31.04 14.53 -24.04
N LYS A 137 30.21 14.66 -25.09
CA LYS A 137 30.35 15.57 -26.20
C LYS A 137 29.48 16.80 -26.07
N GLU A 138 28.25 16.60 -25.60
CA GLU A 138 27.29 17.64 -25.34
C GLU A 138 26.67 17.40 -23.97
N ILE A 139 26.45 18.46 -23.23
CA ILE A 139 25.75 18.41 -21.94
C ILE A 139 24.97 19.70 -21.75
N GLU A 140 23.76 19.63 -21.25
CA GLU A 140 22.98 20.81 -20.94
C GLU A 140 22.25 20.68 -19.59
N LEU A 141 22.11 21.82 -18.92
CA LEU A 141 21.36 21.89 -17.67
C LEU A 141 19.86 21.94 -18.00
N LEU A 142 19.09 20.95 -17.51
CA LEU A 142 17.66 20.85 -17.74
C LEU A 142 16.84 21.40 -16.56
N SER A 143 17.39 21.32 -15.35
CA SER A 143 16.75 21.87 -14.15
C SER A 143 17.77 22.11 -13.05
N LYS A 144 17.67 23.26 -12.38
CA LYS A 144 18.54 23.65 -11.29
C LYS A 144 17.96 23.23 -9.94
N SER A 145 18.72 22.47 -9.16
CA SER A 145 18.37 22.14 -7.78
C SER A 145 18.71 23.33 -6.86
N LEU A 146 17.69 23.95 -6.28
CA LEU A 146 17.87 25.12 -5.42
C LEU A 146 18.08 24.77 -3.95
N ILE A 147 17.71 23.56 -3.55
CA ILE A 147 17.93 23.02 -2.22
C ILE A 147 19.00 21.94 -2.30
N PRO A 148 20.05 21.97 -1.45
CA PRO A 148 21.02 20.89 -1.41
C PRO A 148 20.41 19.59 -0.95
N LEU A 149 20.80 18.47 -1.56
CA LEU A 149 20.42 17.15 -1.07
C LEU A 149 21.05 16.90 0.31
N PRO A 150 20.42 16.13 1.18
CA PRO A 150 21.01 15.67 2.44
C PRO A 150 22.36 14.99 2.20
N GLU A 151 23.29 15.12 3.18
CA GLU A 151 24.63 14.57 3.04
C GLU A 151 24.61 13.04 2.82
N LYS A 152 25.43 12.60 1.87
CA LYS A 152 25.49 11.23 1.35
C LYS A 152 25.76 10.15 2.42
N TRP A 153 26.43 10.53 3.53
CA TRP A 153 26.87 9.60 4.57
C TRP A 153 25.84 9.34 5.67
N HIS A 154 24.85 10.20 5.81
CA HIS A 154 23.81 10.06 6.79
C HIS A 154 22.42 9.90 6.16
N GLY A 155 22.26 10.22 4.85
CA GLY A 155 21.00 10.13 4.13
C GLY A 155 19.89 10.91 4.86
N LEU A 156 18.67 10.67 4.44
CA LEU A 156 17.50 11.04 5.24
C LEU A 156 17.21 9.86 6.19
N THR A 157 17.86 9.83 7.36
CA THR A 157 17.76 8.73 8.34
C THR A 157 16.55 8.86 9.24
N ASP A 158 16.08 10.09 9.48
CA ASP A 158 14.88 10.35 10.24
C ASP A 158 13.65 9.81 9.48
N THR A 159 13.00 8.82 10.06
CA THR A 159 11.87 8.11 9.45
C THR A 159 10.68 9.05 9.21
N GLU A 160 10.42 10.00 10.11
CA GLU A 160 9.33 10.95 9.95
C GLU A 160 9.59 11.90 8.78
N MET A 161 10.79 12.43 8.67
CA MET A 161 11.19 13.27 7.53
C MET A 161 11.15 12.51 6.21
N ARG A 162 11.49 11.21 6.18
CA ARG A 162 11.37 10.35 5.00
C ARG A 162 9.93 10.26 4.51
N TYR A 163 8.96 10.17 5.41
CA TYR A 163 7.55 10.14 5.03
C TYR A 163 7.03 11.51 4.58
N ARG A 164 7.44 12.59 5.25
CA ARG A 164 7.03 13.97 4.91
C ARG A 164 7.63 14.45 3.58
N GLN A 165 8.92 14.15 3.36
CA GLN A 165 9.65 14.53 2.16
C GLN A 165 9.97 13.29 1.29
N ARG A 166 8.95 12.51 0.97
CA ARG A 166 9.11 11.27 0.19
C ARG A 166 9.86 11.48 -1.12
N TYR A 167 9.71 12.64 -1.77
CA TYR A 167 10.45 12.99 -2.98
C TYR A 167 11.96 13.11 -2.73
N VAL A 168 12.39 13.54 -1.54
CA VAL A 168 13.82 13.54 -1.16
C VAL A 168 14.28 12.13 -0.82
N ASP A 169 13.48 11.39 -0.06
CA ASP A 169 13.74 9.99 0.30
C ASP A 169 13.96 9.13 -0.97
N LEU A 170 13.13 9.27 -1.99
CA LEU A 170 13.27 8.60 -3.29
C LEU A 170 14.55 9.01 -4.05
N ILE A 171 15.06 10.24 -3.85
CA ILE A 171 16.31 10.68 -4.46
C ILE A 171 17.52 10.06 -3.74
N VAL A 172 17.52 10.02 -2.40
CA VAL A 172 18.72 9.66 -1.63
C VAL A 172 18.77 8.18 -1.24
N ASN A 173 17.62 7.52 -1.14
CA ASN A 173 17.47 6.11 -0.77
C ASN A 173 16.87 5.31 -1.94
N PRO A 174 17.69 4.76 -2.86
CA PRO A 174 17.19 4.07 -4.06
C PRO A 174 16.25 2.90 -3.76
N ASP A 175 16.54 2.14 -2.69
CA ASP A 175 15.77 0.94 -2.29
C ASP A 175 14.30 1.26 -1.98
N VAL A 176 14.01 2.49 -1.55
CA VAL A 176 12.62 2.95 -1.31
C VAL A 176 11.80 2.92 -2.60
N LYS A 177 12.40 3.26 -3.74
CA LYS A 177 11.73 3.20 -5.05
C LYS A 177 11.33 1.78 -5.40
N ASP A 178 12.17 0.79 -5.08
CA ASP A 178 11.92 -0.62 -5.39
C ASP A 178 10.67 -1.14 -4.69
N THR A 179 10.41 -0.71 -3.46
CA THR A 179 9.16 -1.01 -2.73
C THR A 179 7.93 -0.57 -3.53
N PHE A 180 7.93 0.65 -4.08
CA PHE A 180 6.79 1.17 -4.84
C PHE A 180 6.66 0.55 -6.24
N VAL A 181 7.78 0.18 -6.87
CA VAL A 181 7.77 -0.60 -8.11
C VAL A 181 7.16 -1.99 -7.84
N LYS A 182 7.61 -2.68 -6.79
CA LYS A 182 7.03 -3.97 -6.37
C LYS A 182 5.54 -3.84 -6.01
N ARG A 183 5.15 -2.79 -5.29
CA ARG A 183 3.73 -2.50 -5.01
C ARG A 183 2.89 -2.48 -6.30
N SER A 184 3.38 -1.80 -7.32
CA SER A 184 2.71 -1.74 -8.62
C SER A 184 2.68 -3.10 -9.34
N MET A 185 3.76 -3.88 -9.21
CA MET A 185 3.83 -5.25 -9.76
C MET A 185 2.84 -6.18 -9.04
N ILE A 186 2.78 -6.15 -7.70
CA ILE A 186 1.85 -6.95 -6.90
C ILE A 186 0.40 -6.69 -7.35
N LEU A 187 0.00 -5.42 -7.48
CA LEU A 187 -1.34 -5.08 -7.92
C LEU A 187 -1.65 -5.60 -9.33
N ARG A 188 -0.68 -5.47 -10.25
CA ARG A 188 -0.83 -6.00 -11.60
C ARG A 188 -0.98 -7.51 -11.62
N GLU A 189 -0.21 -8.25 -10.82
CA GLU A 189 -0.30 -9.71 -10.76
C GLU A 189 -1.62 -10.19 -10.14
N ILE A 190 -2.16 -9.47 -9.15
CA ILE A 190 -3.51 -9.75 -8.62
C ILE A 190 -4.56 -9.56 -9.72
N ARG A 191 -4.53 -8.44 -10.45
CA ARG A 191 -5.44 -8.18 -11.56
C ARG A 191 -5.35 -9.27 -12.63
N ASN A 192 -4.12 -9.58 -13.06
CA ASN A 192 -3.89 -10.65 -14.05
C ASN A 192 -4.47 -11.99 -13.57
N TYR A 193 -4.26 -12.35 -12.31
CA TYR A 193 -4.80 -13.58 -11.74
C TYR A 193 -6.33 -13.59 -11.75
N LEU A 194 -6.96 -12.53 -11.24
CA LEU A 194 -8.43 -12.42 -11.18
C LEU A 194 -9.06 -12.41 -12.58
N ASP A 195 -8.46 -11.71 -13.53
CA ASP A 195 -8.90 -11.70 -14.93
C ASP A 195 -8.86 -13.10 -15.55
N THR A 196 -7.79 -13.91 -15.29
CA THR A 196 -7.70 -15.30 -15.75
C THR A 196 -8.77 -16.21 -15.13
N LYS A 197 -9.28 -15.85 -13.94
CA LYS A 197 -10.38 -16.57 -13.27
C LYS A 197 -11.77 -16.06 -13.69
N GLY A 198 -11.83 -15.07 -14.60
CA GLY A 198 -13.05 -14.51 -15.15
C GLY A 198 -13.75 -13.49 -14.26
N PHE A 199 -13.04 -12.90 -13.31
CA PHE A 199 -13.56 -11.75 -12.55
C PHE A 199 -13.54 -10.49 -13.40
N ILE A 200 -14.51 -9.60 -13.15
CA ILE A 200 -14.62 -8.29 -13.78
C ILE A 200 -14.27 -7.22 -12.74
N GLU A 201 -13.28 -6.36 -13.04
CA GLU A 201 -12.99 -5.19 -12.18
C GLU A 201 -14.08 -4.16 -12.37
N VAL A 202 -14.62 -3.67 -11.26
CA VAL A 202 -15.66 -2.65 -11.22
C VAL A 202 -15.27 -1.54 -10.26
N ASP A 203 -15.95 -0.41 -10.33
CA ASP A 203 -15.83 0.69 -9.38
C ASP A 203 -17.19 1.08 -8.84
N THR A 204 -17.26 1.35 -7.53
CA THR A 204 -18.46 1.73 -6.81
C THR A 204 -18.28 3.08 -6.12
N PRO A 205 -19.38 3.75 -5.68
CA PRO A 205 -19.28 5.09 -5.12
C PRO A 205 -18.37 5.19 -3.90
N ILE A 206 -17.46 6.19 -3.90
CA ILE A 206 -16.69 6.56 -2.72
C ILE A 206 -17.55 7.38 -1.73
N LEU A 207 -18.42 8.24 -2.26
CA LEU A 207 -19.36 9.02 -1.46
C LEU A 207 -20.69 8.29 -1.33
N THR A 208 -21.12 8.02 -0.09
CA THR A 208 -22.37 7.34 0.20
C THR A 208 -23.27 8.24 1.07
N PRO A 209 -24.60 8.12 0.98
CA PRO A 209 -25.51 9.00 1.71
C PRO A 209 -25.56 8.77 3.21
N PHE A 210 -25.12 7.60 3.69
CA PHE A 210 -25.07 7.19 5.10
C PHE A 210 -24.01 6.14 5.34
N GLU A 211 -23.73 5.84 6.60
CA GLU A 211 -22.83 4.76 6.99
C GLU A 211 -23.43 3.41 6.58
N ILE A 212 -22.67 2.61 5.84
CA ILE A 212 -23.08 1.31 5.32
C ILE A 212 -22.10 0.26 5.85
N GLY A 213 -22.63 -0.85 6.39
CA GLY A 213 -21.88 -2.08 6.64
C GLY A 213 -21.07 -2.10 7.94
N ALA A 214 -19.75 -2.06 7.86
CA ALA A 214 -18.83 -2.33 8.96
C ALA A 214 -18.91 -1.35 10.14
N SER A 215 -18.37 -1.76 11.31
CA SER A 215 -18.36 -0.98 12.55
C SER A 215 -17.29 0.11 12.63
N ALA A 216 -16.77 0.61 11.50
CA ALA A 216 -15.74 1.65 11.47
C ALA A 216 -16.34 3.06 11.49
N ARG A 217 -15.56 4.05 11.99
CA ARG A 217 -15.97 5.47 11.96
C ARG A 217 -15.71 6.07 10.58
N PRO A 218 -16.74 6.67 9.90
CA PRO A 218 -16.54 7.29 8.61
C PRO A 218 -15.99 8.71 8.73
N PHE A 219 -15.42 9.22 7.62
CA PHE A 219 -15.25 10.65 7.40
C PHE A 219 -16.55 11.24 6.84
N ILE A 220 -17.00 12.35 7.39
CA ILE A 220 -18.23 13.05 6.96
C ILE A 220 -17.84 14.25 6.10
N THR A 221 -18.56 14.47 5.00
CA THR A 221 -18.42 15.62 4.14
C THR A 221 -19.80 16.18 3.78
N HIS A 222 -19.89 17.40 3.25
CA HIS A 222 -21.14 18.05 2.87
C HIS A 222 -21.22 18.26 1.36
N HIS A 223 -22.32 17.81 0.75
CA HIS A 223 -22.59 18.02 -0.67
C HIS A 223 -23.38 19.33 -0.84
N ASN A 224 -22.70 20.42 -1.22
CA ASN A 224 -23.26 21.77 -1.26
C ASN A 224 -24.54 21.91 -2.10
N THR A 225 -24.60 21.28 -3.28
CA THR A 225 -25.75 21.41 -4.19
C THR A 225 -26.99 20.66 -3.69
N LEU A 226 -26.79 19.51 -3.05
CA LEU A 226 -27.88 18.71 -2.50
C LEU A 226 -28.23 19.12 -1.06
N ASP A 227 -27.43 19.99 -0.45
CA ASP A 227 -27.54 20.42 0.96
C ASP A 227 -27.70 19.24 1.91
N MET A 228 -26.84 18.25 1.75
CA MET A 228 -26.87 17.02 2.55
C MET A 228 -25.46 16.56 2.95
N ASP A 229 -25.35 15.97 4.13
CA ASP A 229 -24.15 15.29 4.55
C ASP A 229 -24.02 13.96 3.82
N MET A 230 -22.79 13.63 3.46
CA MET A 230 -22.39 12.35 2.88
C MET A 230 -21.19 11.80 3.66
N VAL A 231 -20.93 10.51 3.52
CA VAL A 231 -19.79 9.86 4.16
C VAL A 231 -18.85 9.28 3.10
N LEU A 232 -17.54 9.24 3.42
CA LEU A 232 -16.59 8.48 2.64
C LEU A 232 -16.73 7.00 3.02
N ARG A 233 -16.79 6.11 2.05
CA ARG A 233 -17.01 4.68 2.24
C ARG A 233 -15.97 4.04 3.16
N ILE A 234 -16.42 3.13 4.01
CA ILE A 234 -15.59 2.33 4.91
C ILE A 234 -15.38 0.90 4.41
N GLU A 235 -16.11 0.50 3.35
CA GLU A 235 -16.06 -0.79 2.64
C GLU A 235 -16.72 -0.66 1.25
N THR A 236 -16.62 -1.71 0.41
CA THR A 236 -17.28 -1.79 -0.91
C THR A 236 -18.31 -2.90 -0.99
N GLU A 237 -18.41 -3.76 0.02
CA GLU A 237 -19.12 -5.01 0.10
C GLU A 237 -20.56 -4.95 -0.43
N LEU A 238 -21.41 -4.06 0.15
CA LEU A 238 -22.84 -4.07 -0.16
C LEU A 238 -23.14 -3.63 -1.61
N TYR A 239 -22.28 -2.79 -2.21
CA TYR A 239 -22.42 -2.43 -3.62
C TYR A 239 -22.03 -3.59 -4.55
N LEU A 240 -20.96 -4.31 -4.23
CA LEU A 240 -20.52 -5.45 -5.02
C LEU A 240 -21.54 -6.60 -4.99
N LYS A 241 -22.16 -6.85 -3.85
CA LYS A 241 -23.25 -7.83 -3.75
C LYS A 241 -24.48 -7.44 -4.58
N ARG A 242 -24.82 -6.15 -4.67
CA ARG A 242 -25.88 -5.67 -5.58
C ARG A 242 -25.56 -5.98 -7.06
N LEU A 243 -24.28 -5.99 -7.44
CA LEU A 243 -23.88 -6.39 -8.81
C LEU A 243 -24.09 -7.87 -9.03
N ILE A 244 -23.86 -8.72 -8.03
CA ILE A 244 -24.18 -10.15 -8.10
C ILE A 244 -25.71 -10.35 -8.24
N VAL A 245 -26.52 -9.63 -7.46
CA VAL A 245 -27.99 -9.62 -7.67
C VAL A 245 -28.34 -9.17 -9.09
N GLY A 246 -27.62 -8.22 -9.64
CA GLY A 246 -27.77 -7.70 -11.01
C GLY A 246 -27.36 -8.67 -12.11
N GLY A 247 -26.79 -9.84 -11.78
CA GLY A 247 -26.44 -10.90 -12.72
C GLY A 247 -24.96 -10.95 -13.12
N PHE A 248 -24.08 -10.26 -12.42
CA PHE A 248 -22.64 -10.53 -12.56
C PHE A 248 -22.28 -11.79 -11.76
N ASP A 249 -21.57 -12.73 -12.39
CA ASP A 249 -21.13 -13.95 -11.70
C ASP A 249 -19.90 -13.74 -10.84
N LYS A 250 -18.97 -12.88 -11.27
CA LYS A 250 -17.70 -12.61 -10.58
C LYS A 250 -17.31 -11.15 -10.73
N VAL A 251 -17.18 -10.45 -9.63
CA VAL A 251 -16.74 -9.05 -9.60
C VAL A 251 -15.66 -8.84 -8.56
N TYR A 252 -14.79 -7.86 -8.79
CA TYR A 252 -13.87 -7.36 -7.77
C TYR A 252 -13.66 -5.86 -7.91
N GLU A 253 -13.28 -5.22 -6.83
CA GLU A 253 -12.88 -3.81 -6.81
C GLU A 253 -11.55 -3.63 -6.07
N VAL A 254 -10.67 -2.82 -6.64
CA VAL A 254 -9.48 -2.29 -5.95
C VAL A 254 -9.87 -0.95 -5.39
N GLY A 255 -10.37 -0.95 -4.17
CA GLY A 255 -11.01 0.21 -3.55
C GLY A 255 -10.11 0.97 -2.57
N ARG A 256 -10.17 2.32 -2.63
CA ARG A 256 -9.68 3.13 -1.53
C ARG A 256 -10.76 3.19 -0.45
N ILE A 257 -10.38 2.84 0.78
CA ILE A 257 -11.25 2.79 1.96
C ILE A 257 -10.81 3.85 2.95
N PHE A 258 -11.77 4.42 3.67
CA PHE A 258 -11.57 5.56 4.56
C PHE A 258 -12.15 5.25 5.95
N ARG A 259 -11.29 5.17 6.98
CA ARG A 259 -11.70 4.95 8.37
C ARG A 259 -11.11 6.03 9.25
N ASN A 260 -11.98 6.80 9.91
CA ASN A 260 -11.60 7.92 10.77
C ASN A 260 -11.19 7.43 12.17
N GLU A 261 -10.12 6.63 12.19
CA GLU A 261 -9.61 5.93 13.37
C GLU A 261 -8.16 6.31 13.65
N GLY A 262 -7.53 5.61 14.61
CA GLY A 262 -6.13 5.83 14.96
C GLY A 262 -5.14 5.53 13.84
N MET A 263 -3.95 6.09 13.96
CA MET A 263 -2.83 5.85 13.04
C MET A 263 -1.68 5.20 13.79
N ASP A 264 -1.22 4.05 13.31
CA ASP A 264 -0.08 3.31 13.86
C ASP A 264 0.78 2.69 12.74
N THR A 265 1.53 1.66 13.04
CA THR A 265 2.35 0.94 12.06
C THR A 265 1.55 0.03 11.14
N LYS A 266 0.34 -0.36 11.53
CA LYS A 266 -0.55 -1.26 10.79
C LYS A 266 -1.76 -0.54 10.16
N HIS A 267 -2.10 0.67 10.65
CA HIS A 267 -3.31 1.42 10.28
C HIS A 267 -3.01 2.82 9.76
N ASN A 268 -3.69 3.19 8.68
CA ASN A 268 -3.71 4.53 8.09
C ASN A 268 -5.17 4.91 7.79
N PRO A 269 -5.59 6.18 7.97
CA PRO A 269 -6.99 6.59 7.80
C PRO A 269 -7.56 6.32 6.42
N GLU A 270 -6.71 6.26 5.41
CA GLU A 270 -7.03 5.79 4.06
C GLU A 270 -6.06 4.68 3.66
N PHE A 271 -6.58 3.60 3.12
CA PHE A 271 -5.81 2.44 2.70
C PHE A 271 -6.46 1.77 1.48
N THR A 272 -5.77 0.83 0.87
CA THR A 272 -6.30 0.07 -0.25
C THR A 272 -6.77 -1.29 0.22
N SER A 273 -8.05 -1.59 -0.02
CA SER A 273 -8.63 -2.92 0.10
C SER A 273 -8.94 -3.48 -1.29
N ILE A 274 -8.90 -4.79 -1.41
CA ILE A 274 -9.43 -5.51 -2.57
C ILE A 274 -10.56 -6.39 -2.08
N GLU A 275 -11.73 -6.20 -2.64
CA GLU A 275 -12.89 -7.01 -2.36
C GLU A 275 -13.36 -7.72 -3.62
N LEU A 276 -13.75 -8.99 -3.50
CA LEU A 276 -14.25 -9.81 -4.60
C LEU A 276 -15.41 -10.67 -4.16
N TYR A 277 -16.31 -10.93 -5.11
CA TYR A 277 -17.52 -11.74 -4.90
C TYR A 277 -17.69 -12.67 -6.09
N GLN A 278 -18.00 -13.95 -5.79
CA GLN A 278 -18.22 -14.99 -6.77
C GLN A 278 -19.53 -15.71 -6.50
N ALA A 279 -20.47 -15.64 -7.46
CA ALA A 279 -21.70 -16.40 -7.42
C ALA A 279 -21.42 -17.92 -7.52
N TYR A 280 -22.28 -18.72 -6.89
CA TYR A 280 -22.23 -20.18 -6.86
C TYR A 280 -20.94 -20.75 -6.25
N ALA A 281 -20.32 -20.00 -5.35
CA ALA A 281 -19.17 -20.40 -4.55
C ALA A 281 -19.48 -20.28 -3.06
N ASN A 282 -18.78 -21.03 -2.23
CA ASN A 282 -18.79 -20.95 -0.80
C ASN A 282 -17.43 -20.51 -0.23
N TYR A 283 -17.34 -20.41 1.08
CA TYR A 283 -16.11 -19.94 1.75
C TYR A 283 -14.90 -20.88 1.54
N TYR A 284 -15.09 -22.17 1.29
CA TYR A 284 -13.98 -23.09 0.94
C TYR A 284 -13.41 -22.81 -0.45
N ASP A 285 -14.28 -22.51 -1.42
CA ASP A 285 -13.84 -22.11 -2.77
C ASP A 285 -13.02 -20.81 -2.71
N ILE A 286 -13.41 -19.90 -1.81
CA ILE A 286 -12.68 -18.64 -1.59
C ILE A 286 -11.35 -18.88 -0.86
N MET A 287 -11.26 -19.81 0.10
CA MET A 287 -9.98 -20.22 0.71
C MET A 287 -8.99 -20.69 -0.37
N ASP A 288 -9.45 -21.59 -1.26
CA ASP A 288 -8.62 -22.13 -2.32
C ASP A 288 -8.15 -21.04 -3.31
N LEU A 289 -9.06 -20.09 -3.62
CA LEU A 289 -8.74 -18.93 -4.47
C LEU A 289 -7.68 -18.03 -3.80
N VAL A 290 -7.80 -17.73 -2.50
CA VAL A 290 -6.83 -16.93 -1.74
C VAL A 290 -5.47 -17.62 -1.76
N GLU A 291 -5.41 -18.90 -1.41
CA GLU A 291 -4.17 -19.67 -1.35
C GLU A 291 -3.45 -19.68 -2.72
N GLU A 292 -4.17 -19.94 -3.81
CA GLU A 292 -3.63 -19.96 -5.17
C GLU A 292 -3.16 -18.56 -5.60
N MET A 293 -3.95 -17.52 -5.34
CA MET A 293 -3.62 -16.13 -5.66
C MET A 293 -2.35 -15.67 -4.94
N MET A 294 -2.25 -15.90 -3.63
CA MET A 294 -1.08 -15.51 -2.85
C MET A 294 0.20 -16.22 -3.32
N LYS A 295 0.13 -17.52 -3.63
CA LYS A 295 1.24 -18.29 -4.21
C LYS A 295 1.67 -17.74 -5.58
N THR A 296 0.70 -17.46 -6.44
CA THR A 296 0.95 -16.93 -7.80
C THR A 296 1.63 -15.57 -7.74
N VAL A 297 1.09 -14.64 -6.93
CA VAL A 297 1.63 -13.30 -6.78
C VAL A 297 3.04 -13.33 -6.18
N ALA A 298 3.26 -14.11 -5.13
CA ALA A 298 4.60 -14.24 -4.50
C ALA A 298 5.63 -14.79 -5.48
N MET A 299 5.28 -15.84 -6.23
CA MET A 299 6.18 -16.43 -7.21
C MET A 299 6.51 -15.44 -8.34
N ASN A 300 5.53 -14.72 -8.87
CA ASN A 300 5.73 -13.79 -9.99
C ASN A 300 6.49 -12.52 -9.58
N VAL A 301 6.34 -12.06 -8.32
CA VAL A 301 6.97 -10.82 -7.85
C VAL A 301 8.30 -11.06 -7.14
N CYS A 302 8.37 -12.11 -6.30
CA CYS A 302 9.53 -12.39 -5.45
C CYS A 302 10.39 -13.56 -6.00
N GLY A 303 9.86 -14.38 -6.92
CA GLY A 303 10.55 -15.56 -7.46
C GLY A 303 10.62 -16.72 -6.47
N THR A 304 9.93 -16.64 -5.33
CA THR A 304 9.94 -17.64 -4.26
C THR A 304 8.64 -17.64 -3.47
N LEU A 305 8.30 -18.79 -2.87
CA LEU A 305 7.22 -18.91 -1.90
C LEU A 305 7.71 -18.75 -0.44
N GLU A 306 9.01 -18.77 -0.21
CA GLU A 306 9.63 -18.50 1.09
C GLU A 306 10.03 -17.02 1.15
N VAL A 307 9.17 -16.20 1.73
CA VAL A 307 9.31 -14.75 1.76
C VAL A 307 9.93 -14.31 3.09
N PRO A 308 11.08 -13.62 3.08
CA PRO A 308 11.61 -13.02 4.30
C PRO A 308 10.71 -11.86 4.75
N TYR A 309 10.36 -11.86 6.03
CA TYR A 309 9.56 -10.78 6.62
C TYR A 309 9.93 -10.56 8.09
N GLN A 310 10.46 -9.39 8.42
CA GLN A 310 10.82 -8.95 9.77
C GLN A 310 11.65 -10.00 10.54
N GLY A 311 12.69 -10.52 9.87
CA GLY A 311 13.63 -11.51 10.44
C GLY A 311 13.09 -12.94 10.51
N LYS A 312 11.89 -13.20 10.01
CA LYS A 312 11.30 -14.54 9.88
C LYS A 312 11.22 -14.95 8.41
N VAL A 313 11.04 -16.23 8.14
CA VAL A 313 10.70 -16.75 6.81
C VAL A 313 9.25 -17.18 6.82
N ILE A 314 8.45 -16.58 5.96
CA ILE A 314 7.03 -16.92 5.77
C ILE A 314 6.92 -17.82 4.54
N ASN A 315 6.41 -19.02 4.74
CA ASN A 315 6.23 -20.01 3.67
C ASN A 315 4.80 -19.95 3.10
N LEU A 316 4.61 -19.18 2.04
CA LEU A 316 3.33 -19.07 1.33
C LEU A 316 2.96 -20.36 0.55
N GLY A 317 3.86 -21.32 0.46
CA GLY A 317 3.62 -22.62 -0.18
C GLY A 317 2.78 -23.57 0.67
N HIS A 318 2.64 -23.33 1.97
CA HIS A 318 1.91 -24.18 2.90
C HIS A 318 0.99 -23.33 3.79
N TRP A 319 -0.30 -23.70 3.84
CA TRP A 319 -1.33 -23.02 4.59
C TRP A 319 -1.99 -23.97 5.58
N GLU A 320 -2.05 -23.57 6.84
CA GLU A 320 -2.82 -24.28 7.86
C GLU A 320 -4.29 -23.87 7.81
N ARG A 321 -5.19 -24.80 8.15
CA ARG A 321 -6.63 -24.54 8.26
C ARG A 321 -7.12 -25.09 9.59
N MET A 322 -7.65 -24.22 10.44
CA MET A 322 -8.19 -24.58 11.77
C MET A 322 -9.52 -23.88 12.00
N THR A 323 -10.48 -24.56 12.63
CA THR A 323 -11.65 -23.87 13.17
C THR A 323 -11.24 -22.95 14.32
N MET A 324 -12.04 -21.91 14.60
CA MET A 324 -11.79 -21.05 15.75
C MET A 324 -11.78 -21.85 17.06
N LEU A 325 -12.67 -22.85 17.20
CA LEU A 325 -12.68 -23.75 18.35
C LEU A 325 -11.39 -24.54 18.52
N GLU A 326 -10.88 -25.13 17.44
CA GLU A 326 -9.62 -25.88 17.45
C GLU A 326 -8.44 -24.97 17.79
N ALA A 327 -8.40 -23.76 17.22
CA ALA A 327 -7.36 -22.79 17.46
C ALA A 327 -7.33 -22.33 18.93
N VAL A 328 -8.48 -21.95 19.49
CA VAL A 328 -8.58 -21.56 20.91
C VAL A 328 -8.18 -22.72 21.81
N LYS A 329 -8.69 -23.93 21.57
CA LYS A 329 -8.29 -25.11 22.35
C LYS A 329 -6.77 -25.39 22.26
N LYS A 330 -6.19 -25.27 21.07
CA LYS A 330 -4.75 -25.51 20.84
C LYS A 330 -3.87 -24.56 21.65
N TYR A 331 -4.19 -23.28 21.70
CA TYR A 331 -3.33 -22.27 22.26
C TYR A 331 -3.69 -21.85 23.70
N SER A 332 -4.97 -21.90 24.11
CA SER A 332 -5.38 -21.58 25.48
C SER A 332 -5.56 -22.82 26.39
N GLY A 333 -5.75 -23.99 25.79
CA GLY A 333 -6.11 -25.22 26.49
C GLY A 333 -7.62 -25.33 26.85
N VAL A 334 -8.41 -24.31 26.56
CA VAL A 334 -9.86 -24.27 26.86
C VAL A 334 -10.67 -24.86 25.71
N ASP A 335 -11.47 -25.87 25.99
CA ASP A 335 -12.38 -26.50 25.02
C ASP A 335 -13.78 -25.87 25.10
N PHE A 336 -14.09 -24.94 24.21
CA PHE A 336 -15.41 -24.29 24.17
C PHE A 336 -16.55 -25.22 23.77
N ASN A 337 -16.27 -26.45 23.29
CA ASN A 337 -17.30 -27.46 23.08
C ASN A 337 -17.89 -27.98 24.40
N GLU A 338 -17.12 -27.92 25.48
CA GLU A 338 -17.54 -28.34 26.81
C GLU A 338 -18.37 -27.28 27.55
N ILE A 339 -18.26 -26.00 27.17
CA ILE A 339 -19.00 -24.87 27.74
C ILE A 339 -20.44 -24.85 27.18
N LYS A 340 -21.44 -24.83 28.07
CA LYS A 340 -22.84 -25.02 27.66
C LYS A 340 -23.70 -23.76 27.76
N SER A 341 -23.22 -22.71 28.47
CA SER A 341 -23.97 -21.46 28.63
C SER A 341 -23.08 -20.24 28.61
N ASP A 342 -23.68 -19.05 28.45
CA ASP A 342 -22.97 -17.78 28.52
C ASP A 342 -22.36 -17.53 29.92
N GLU A 343 -23.07 -17.97 30.99
CA GLU A 343 -22.57 -17.83 32.36
C GLU A 343 -21.31 -18.68 32.59
N GLU A 344 -21.29 -19.91 32.05
CA GLU A 344 -20.07 -20.74 32.08
C GLU A 344 -18.91 -20.09 31.30
N ALA A 345 -19.18 -19.53 30.12
CA ALA A 345 -18.18 -18.84 29.33
C ALA A 345 -17.62 -17.61 30.09
N ILE A 346 -18.48 -16.82 30.71
CA ILE A 346 -18.08 -15.68 31.57
C ILE A 346 -17.23 -16.16 32.75
N ALA A 347 -17.53 -17.27 33.37
CA ALA A 347 -16.75 -17.81 34.48
C ALA A 347 -15.36 -18.24 34.02
N VAL A 348 -15.25 -18.92 32.87
CA VAL A 348 -13.98 -19.35 32.27
C VAL A 348 -13.14 -18.14 31.81
N ALA A 349 -13.77 -17.12 31.22
CA ALA A 349 -13.05 -15.89 30.83
C ALA A 349 -12.41 -15.20 32.04
N LYS A 350 -13.12 -15.10 33.15
CA LYS A 350 -12.57 -14.53 34.41
C LYS A 350 -11.44 -15.37 34.99
N GLU A 351 -11.54 -16.71 34.95
CA GLU A 351 -10.49 -17.61 35.41
C GLU A 351 -9.20 -17.44 34.59
N HIS A 352 -9.34 -17.26 33.28
CA HIS A 352 -8.24 -17.06 32.33
C HIS A 352 -7.79 -15.60 32.17
N HIS A 353 -8.38 -14.66 32.92
CA HIS A 353 -8.10 -13.21 32.82
C HIS A 353 -8.33 -12.63 31.41
N VAL A 354 -9.27 -13.19 30.67
CA VAL A 354 -9.71 -12.66 29.37
C VAL A 354 -10.71 -11.54 29.61
N GLU A 355 -10.57 -10.45 28.88
CA GLU A 355 -11.49 -9.30 28.94
C GLU A 355 -12.86 -9.71 28.43
N LEU A 356 -13.92 -9.21 29.06
CA LEU A 356 -15.28 -9.53 28.63
C LEU A 356 -15.73 -8.52 27.58
N PRO A 357 -16.39 -8.98 26.48
CA PRO A 357 -16.99 -8.08 25.51
C PRO A 357 -18.15 -7.28 26.14
N GLU A 358 -18.57 -6.18 25.53
CA GLU A 358 -19.66 -5.31 26.00
C GLU A 358 -20.98 -6.08 26.18
N VAL A 359 -21.27 -7.01 25.26
CA VAL A 359 -22.42 -7.93 25.34
C VAL A 359 -21.87 -9.36 25.43
N PRO A 360 -21.65 -9.87 26.64
CA PRO A 360 -21.07 -11.18 26.85
C PRO A 360 -22.01 -12.31 26.38
N SER A 361 -21.57 -13.04 25.35
CA SER A 361 -22.13 -14.31 24.93
C SER A 361 -21.05 -15.35 24.80
N LYS A 362 -21.35 -16.62 24.74
CA LYS A 362 -20.35 -17.68 24.53
C LYS A 362 -19.55 -17.45 23.26
N GLY A 363 -20.20 -17.05 22.17
CA GLY A 363 -19.54 -16.79 20.89
C GLY A 363 -18.64 -15.56 20.94
N ALA A 364 -19.11 -14.46 21.55
CA ALA A 364 -18.29 -13.26 21.69
C ALA A 364 -17.06 -13.51 22.61
N ILE A 365 -17.23 -14.27 23.68
CA ILE A 365 -16.12 -14.64 24.59
C ILE A 365 -15.12 -15.58 23.88
N LEU A 366 -15.57 -16.48 23.01
CA LEU A 366 -14.69 -17.31 22.18
C LEU A 366 -13.78 -16.43 21.31
N ALA A 367 -14.29 -15.33 20.77
CA ALA A 367 -13.50 -14.36 19.99
C ALA A 367 -12.45 -13.65 20.87
N GLU A 368 -12.82 -13.23 22.08
CA GLU A 368 -11.85 -12.63 23.02
C GLU A 368 -10.72 -13.61 23.41
N PHE A 369 -11.04 -14.89 23.54
CA PHE A 369 -10.02 -15.93 23.73
C PHE A 369 -9.13 -16.09 22.51
N PHE A 370 -9.66 -15.96 21.31
CA PHE A 370 -8.89 -15.98 20.09
C PHE A 370 -7.89 -14.81 20.06
N ASP A 371 -8.34 -13.60 20.32
CA ASP A 371 -7.50 -12.41 20.34
C ASP A 371 -6.40 -12.51 21.42
N ALA A 372 -6.75 -13.00 22.60
CA ALA A 372 -5.83 -13.09 23.74
C ALA A 372 -4.77 -14.20 23.60
N TYR A 373 -5.07 -15.34 22.96
CA TYR A 373 -4.21 -16.51 22.98
C TYR A 373 -3.76 -17.01 21.62
N VAL A 374 -4.47 -16.68 20.54
CA VAL A 374 -4.26 -17.31 19.23
C VAL A 374 -3.55 -16.38 18.25
N GLU A 375 -4.04 -15.16 18.05
CA GLU A 375 -3.59 -14.28 16.97
C GLU A 375 -2.08 -14.07 16.95
N GLU A 376 -1.47 -13.75 18.10
CA GLU A 376 -0.01 -13.52 18.19
C GLU A 376 0.84 -14.76 17.85
N ASN A 377 0.25 -15.95 17.87
CA ASN A 377 0.93 -17.21 17.57
C ASN A 377 0.80 -17.64 16.09
N LEU A 378 -0.03 -16.97 15.30
CA LEU A 378 -0.24 -17.28 13.88
C LEU A 378 0.84 -16.67 13.01
N ILE A 379 2.03 -17.26 13.00
CA ILE A 379 3.19 -16.75 12.25
C ILE A 379 3.14 -17.18 10.79
N GLN A 380 2.88 -18.47 10.52
CA GLN A 380 2.75 -18.99 9.16
C GLN A 380 1.33 -18.78 8.62
N PRO A 381 1.14 -18.77 7.28
CA PRO A 381 -0.17 -18.58 6.68
C PRO A 381 -1.21 -19.56 7.24
N THR A 382 -2.24 -19.04 7.87
CA THR A 382 -3.26 -19.85 8.55
C THR A 382 -4.64 -19.27 8.29
N PHE A 383 -5.55 -20.13 7.84
CA PHE A 383 -6.99 -19.85 7.81
C PHE A 383 -7.60 -20.26 9.16
N ILE A 384 -8.30 -19.32 9.78
CA ILE A 384 -9.19 -19.59 10.94
C ILE A 384 -10.60 -19.49 10.42
N TYR A 385 -11.40 -20.53 10.60
CA TYR A 385 -12.75 -20.57 10.05
C TYR A 385 -13.79 -21.02 11.08
N ASP A 386 -15.07 -20.95 10.71
CA ASP A 386 -16.21 -21.23 11.59
C ASP A 386 -16.30 -20.26 12.77
N TYR A 387 -16.46 -18.98 12.44
CA TYR A 387 -16.65 -17.90 13.40
C TYR A 387 -18.05 -17.93 14.04
N PRO A 388 -18.19 -17.51 15.31
CA PRO A 388 -19.50 -17.36 15.95
C PRO A 388 -20.43 -16.41 15.20
N VAL A 389 -21.73 -16.72 15.24
CA VAL A 389 -22.74 -15.91 14.54
C VAL A 389 -22.91 -14.52 15.14
N GLU A 390 -22.65 -14.35 16.42
CA GLU A 390 -22.77 -13.10 17.16
C GLU A 390 -21.84 -12.00 16.62
N ILE A 391 -20.69 -12.40 16.11
CA ILE A 391 -19.69 -11.49 15.56
C ILE A 391 -19.61 -11.54 14.01
N SER A 392 -20.59 -12.16 13.35
CA SER A 392 -20.56 -12.41 11.91
C SER A 392 -21.88 -12.01 11.23
N PRO A 393 -22.23 -10.71 11.21
CA PRO A 393 -23.56 -10.24 10.82
C PRO A 393 -23.92 -10.44 9.34
N LEU A 394 -22.92 -10.57 8.45
CA LEU A 394 -23.09 -10.68 7.00
C LEU A 394 -22.84 -12.11 6.47
N ALA A 395 -22.38 -13.02 7.35
CA ALA A 395 -22.05 -14.38 6.99
C ALA A 395 -23.23 -15.33 7.16
N LYS A 396 -23.30 -16.33 6.28
CA LYS A 396 -24.30 -17.41 6.34
C LYS A 396 -24.02 -18.34 7.51
N ARG A 397 -25.09 -18.76 8.22
CA ARG A 397 -24.95 -19.77 9.27
C ARG A 397 -24.62 -21.13 8.68
N LYS A 398 -23.82 -21.89 9.40
CA LYS A 398 -23.57 -23.30 9.05
C LYS A 398 -24.86 -24.13 9.21
N PRO A 399 -25.24 -24.94 8.21
CA PRO A 399 -26.41 -25.78 8.32
C PRO A 399 -26.31 -26.81 9.45
N GLU A 400 -25.13 -27.35 9.72
CA GLU A 400 -24.86 -28.40 10.69
C GLU A 400 -24.81 -27.86 12.12
N ASP A 401 -24.33 -26.62 12.30
CA ASP A 401 -24.26 -25.95 13.61
C ASP A 401 -24.52 -24.44 13.46
N PRO A 402 -25.78 -24.00 13.59
CA PRO A 402 -26.18 -22.61 13.38
C PRO A 402 -25.62 -21.60 14.41
N ALA A 403 -24.91 -22.04 15.44
CA ALA A 403 -24.15 -21.15 16.33
C ALA A 403 -22.91 -20.55 15.64
N TYR A 404 -22.46 -21.20 14.58
CA TYR A 404 -21.31 -20.77 13.79
C TYR A 404 -21.73 -20.38 12.37
N THR A 405 -20.82 -19.66 11.70
CA THR A 405 -21.02 -19.19 10.33
C THR A 405 -19.98 -19.77 9.39
N GLU A 406 -20.30 -19.83 8.11
CA GLU A 406 -19.36 -20.12 7.03
C GLU A 406 -18.49 -18.87 6.75
N ARG A 407 -17.62 -18.53 7.70
CA ARG A 407 -16.69 -17.38 7.68
C ARG A 407 -15.29 -17.86 7.97
N PHE A 408 -14.31 -17.24 7.33
CA PHE A 408 -12.91 -17.37 7.72
C PHE A 408 -12.21 -16.01 7.69
N GLU A 409 -11.18 -15.91 8.48
CA GLU A 409 -10.12 -14.92 8.33
C GLU A 409 -8.80 -15.64 8.08
N TYR A 410 -7.86 -14.95 7.45
CA TYR A 410 -6.52 -15.52 7.31
C TYR A 410 -5.46 -14.60 7.87
N PHE A 411 -4.51 -15.24 8.54
CA PHE A 411 -3.46 -14.58 9.32
C PHE A 411 -2.09 -14.95 8.79
N ILE A 412 -1.18 -13.97 8.77
CA ILE A 412 0.23 -14.15 8.48
C ILE A 412 1.02 -13.21 9.39
N ASN A 413 2.02 -13.76 10.11
CA ASN A 413 2.86 -13.03 11.05
C ASN A 413 2.07 -12.21 12.08
N ALA A 414 1.11 -12.85 12.74
CA ALA A 414 0.25 -12.25 13.76
C ALA A 414 -0.49 -10.99 13.25
N MET A 415 -0.96 -11.02 12.02
CA MET A 415 -1.79 -9.98 11.42
C MET A 415 -2.88 -10.64 10.58
N GLU A 416 -4.11 -10.17 10.73
CA GLU A 416 -5.20 -10.45 9.81
C GLU A 416 -4.90 -9.83 8.45
N PHE A 417 -4.97 -10.60 7.40
CA PHE A 417 -4.79 -10.15 6.01
C PHE A 417 -6.11 -9.99 5.27
N GLY A 418 -7.10 -10.79 5.61
CA GLY A 418 -8.43 -10.69 4.99
C GLY A 418 -9.47 -11.53 5.69
N ASN A 419 -10.72 -11.21 5.37
CA ASN A 419 -11.95 -11.76 5.90
C ASN A 419 -12.86 -12.18 4.75
N ALA A 420 -13.45 -13.37 4.85
CA ALA A 420 -14.26 -13.94 3.78
C ALA A 420 -15.35 -14.85 4.34
N PHE A 421 -16.44 -14.97 3.61
CA PHE A 421 -17.55 -15.84 4.03
C PHE A 421 -18.43 -16.27 2.86
N SER A 422 -19.23 -17.31 3.11
CA SER A 422 -20.44 -17.53 2.31
C SER A 422 -21.44 -16.46 2.69
N GLU A 423 -21.90 -15.70 1.71
CA GLU A 423 -22.74 -14.53 1.91
C GLU A 423 -24.12 -14.89 2.45
N LEU A 424 -24.57 -14.16 3.45
CA LEU A 424 -25.95 -14.23 3.88
C LEU A 424 -26.86 -13.71 2.77
N ASN A 425 -27.65 -14.60 2.21
CA ASN A 425 -28.56 -14.31 1.10
C ASN A 425 -30.05 -14.42 1.45
N ASP A 426 -30.37 -14.62 2.76
CA ASP A 426 -31.71 -14.55 3.29
C ASP A 426 -32.07 -13.11 3.69
N PRO A 427 -32.97 -12.41 2.95
CA PRO A 427 -33.29 -11.00 3.23
C PRO A 427 -33.99 -10.82 4.60
N ILE A 428 -34.66 -11.83 5.09
CA ILE A 428 -35.38 -11.74 6.38
C ILE A 428 -34.38 -11.80 7.53
N ASP A 429 -33.48 -12.78 7.51
CA ASP A 429 -32.37 -12.87 8.50
C ASP A 429 -31.48 -11.63 8.44
N GLN A 430 -31.08 -11.19 7.25
CA GLN A 430 -30.23 -10.00 7.07
C GLN A 430 -30.88 -8.75 7.66
N LYS A 431 -32.15 -8.51 7.37
CA LYS A 431 -32.88 -7.37 7.92
C LYS A 431 -32.88 -7.41 9.46
N GLY A 432 -33.18 -8.56 10.04
CA GLY A 432 -33.22 -8.72 11.51
C GLY A 432 -31.83 -8.49 12.14
N ARG A 433 -30.74 -8.87 11.47
CA ARG A 433 -29.38 -8.61 11.96
C ARG A 433 -29.04 -7.13 11.90
N PHE A 434 -29.33 -6.44 10.80
CA PHE A 434 -29.10 -5.00 10.66
C PHE A 434 -29.90 -4.17 11.66
N GLU A 435 -31.17 -4.51 11.88
CA GLU A 435 -32.01 -3.82 12.87
C GLU A 435 -31.44 -3.97 14.29
N ARG A 436 -30.90 -5.14 14.64
CA ARG A 436 -30.21 -5.34 15.93
C ARG A 436 -28.93 -4.54 16.03
N GLN A 437 -28.06 -4.60 15.03
CA GLN A 437 -26.80 -3.82 15.03
C GLN A 437 -27.04 -2.32 15.20
N VAL A 438 -28.02 -1.77 14.46
CA VAL A 438 -28.37 -0.36 14.58
C VAL A 438 -28.92 -0.03 15.97
N ALA A 439 -29.76 -0.90 16.55
CA ALA A 439 -30.32 -0.71 17.89
C ALA A 439 -29.19 -0.72 18.95
N GLU A 440 -28.30 -1.70 18.92
CA GLU A 440 -27.14 -1.81 19.82
C GLU A 440 -26.22 -0.58 19.69
N ARG A 441 -25.93 -0.16 18.47
CA ARG A 441 -25.10 1.03 18.24
C ARG A 441 -25.73 2.33 18.76
N LEU A 442 -27.03 2.48 18.62
CA LEU A 442 -27.75 3.65 19.15
C LEU A 442 -27.85 3.65 20.68
N GLU A 443 -27.83 2.47 21.31
CA GLU A 443 -27.73 2.37 22.78
C GLU A 443 -26.35 2.83 23.27
N LEU A 444 -25.28 2.43 22.58
CA LEU A 444 -23.90 2.79 22.93
C LEU A 444 -23.57 4.24 22.53
N GLU A 445 -24.00 4.67 21.35
CA GLU A 445 -23.77 5.99 20.78
C GLU A 445 -25.11 6.67 20.41
N PRO A 446 -25.84 7.30 21.34
CA PRO A 446 -27.17 7.87 21.07
C PRO A 446 -27.22 8.95 19.98
N ASN A 447 -26.07 9.53 19.63
CA ASN A 447 -25.94 10.53 18.56
C ASN A 447 -25.42 9.93 17.22
N SER A 448 -25.28 8.60 17.14
CA SER A 448 -24.90 7.91 15.90
C SER A 448 -25.95 8.16 14.81
N LYS A 449 -25.48 8.31 13.57
CA LYS A 449 -26.34 8.39 12.38
C LYS A 449 -26.51 7.01 11.69
N ALA A 450 -26.18 5.93 12.40
CA ALA A 450 -26.33 4.57 11.87
C ALA A 450 -27.77 4.30 11.45
N GLN A 451 -27.95 3.75 10.28
CA GLN A 451 -29.25 3.42 9.68
C GLN A 451 -29.16 2.05 9.00
N VAL A 452 -30.30 1.37 8.92
CA VAL A 452 -30.43 0.14 8.14
C VAL A 452 -30.44 0.49 6.66
N ASP A 453 -29.58 -0.16 5.88
CA ASP A 453 -29.62 -0.08 4.41
C ASP A 453 -30.77 -0.94 3.86
N TYR A 454 -31.98 -0.37 3.87
CA TYR A 454 -33.18 -1.02 3.35
C TYR A 454 -33.14 -1.21 1.82
N ASP A 455 -32.33 -0.43 1.08
CA ASP A 455 -32.14 -0.64 -0.35
C ASP A 455 -31.34 -1.94 -0.60
N TYR A 456 -30.33 -2.21 0.23
CA TYR A 456 -29.64 -3.49 0.17
C TYR A 456 -30.55 -4.67 0.53
N VAL A 457 -31.38 -4.54 1.59
CA VAL A 457 -32.37 -5.57 1.93
C VAL A 457 -33.31 -5.81 0.74
N THR A 458 -33.80 -4.75 0.11
CA THR A 458 -34.63 -4.85 -1.10
C THR A 458 -33.89 -5.54 -2.25
N ALA A 459 -32.60 -5.26 -2.45
CA ALA A 459 -31.80 -5.98 -3.45
C ALA A 459 -31.76 -7.48 -3.16
N LEU A 460 -31.59 -7.90 -1.89
CA LEU A 460 -31.65 -9.31 -1.51
C LEU A 460 -33.01 -9.94 -1.77
N GLU A 461 -34.10 -9.19 -1.64
CA GLU A 461 -35.46 -9.68 -1.95
C GLU A 461 -35.65 -10.00 -3.43
N TYR A 462 -34.87 -9.39 -4.33
CA TYR A 462 -34.82 -9.79 -5.74
C TYR A 462 -34.03 -11.10 -5.97
N GLY A 463 -33.28 -11.55 -4.98
CA GLY A 463 -32.56 -12.83 -4.96
C GLY A 463 -31.06 -12.68 -5.17
N LEU A 464 -30.29 -12.92 -4.11
CA LEU A 464 -28.85 -13.11 -4.20
C LEU A 464 -28.54 -14.58 -4.37
N ALA A 465 -27.84 -14.96 -5.44
CA ALA A 465 -27.34 -16.33 -5.62
C ALA A 465 -26.45 -16.74 -4.43
N PRO A 466 -26.30 -18.04 -4.12
CA PRO A 466 -25.23 -18.47 -3.21
C PRO A 466 -23.90 -17.86 -3.66
N THR A 467 -23.22 -17.14 -2.79
CA THR A 467 -22.06 -16.31 -3.17
C THR A 467 -20.98 -16.45 -2.10
N GLY A 468 -19.74 -16.60 -2.52
CA GLY A 468 -18.57 -16.45 -1.67
C GLY A 468 -17.95 -15.07 -1.88
N GLY A 469 -17.63 -14.38 -0.78
CA GLY A 469 -16.99 -13.06 -0.80
C GLY A 469 -15.70 -13.03 0.00
N LEU A 470 -14.80 -12.11 -0.37
CA LEU A 470 -13.52 -11.86 0.29
C LEU A 470 -13.21 -10.37 0.28
N GLY A 471 -12.79 -9.85 1.43
CA GLY A 471 -12.10 -8.56 1.53
C GLY A 471 -10.71 -8.75 2.10
N PHE A 472 -9.68 -8.13 1.50
CA PHE A 472 -8.33 -8.20 2.04
C PHE A 472 -7.54 -6.89 1.90
N GLY A 473 -6.66 -6.65 2.88
CA GLY A 473 -5.80 -5.49 2.93
C GLY A 473 -4.65 -5.56 1.94
N PHE A 474 -4.75 -4.89 0.80
CA PHE A 474 -3.69 -4.85 -0.22
C PHE A 474 -2.38 -4.29 0.35
N ASP A 475 -2.44 -3.25 1.19
CA ASP A 475 -1.25 -2.64 1.78
C ASP A 475 -0.50 -3.63 2.68
N ARG A 476 -1.19 -4.49 3.44
CA ARG A 476 -0.57 -5.55 4.26
C ARG A 476 0.14 -6.58 3.39
N LEU A 477 -0.43 -6.98 2.25
CA LEU A 477 0.23 -7.86 1.31
C LEU A 477 1.51 -7.23 0.74
N VAL A 478 1.48 -5.94 0.42
CA VAL A 478 2.67 -5.22 -0.04
C VAL A 478 3.73 -5.17 1.07
N MET A 479 3.35 -4.90 2.33
CA MET A 479 4.27 -4.95 3.46
C MET A 479 4.98 -6.31 3.54
N LEU A 480 4.23 -7.40 3.46
CA LEU A 480 4.77 -8.76 3.50
C LEU A 480 5.78 -9.02 2.37
N LEU A 481 5.40 -8.74 1.12
CA LEU A 481 6.21 -9.05 -0.07
C LEU A 481 7.37 -8.08 -0.31
N THR A 482 7.47 -7.00 0.48
CA THR A 482 8.57 -6.02 0.40
C THR A 482 9.38 -5.90 1.68
N ASP A 483 9.13 -6.77 2.67
CA ASP A 483 9.75 -6.74 4.01
C ASP A 483 9.62 -5.36 4.68
N SER A 484 8.46 -4.73 4.56
CA SER A 484 8.20 -3.42 5.12
C SER A 484 7.51 -3.54 6.49
N ALA A 485 8.09 -2.92 7.52
CA ALA A 485 7.60 -3.03 8.89
C ALA A 485 6.34 -2.19 9.17
N SER A 486 6.10 -1.16 8.38
CA SER A 486 5.00 -0.22 8.59
C SER A 486 4.22 0.03 7.30
N ILE A 487 2.90 0.20 7.43
CA ILE A 487 2.03 0.61 6.32
C ILE A 487 2.50 1.93 5.68
N ARG A 488 3.15 2.82 6.44
CA ARG A 488 3.71 4.07 5.93
C ARG A 488 4.89 3.86 4.98
N ASP A 489 5.58 2.73 5.08
CA ASP A 489 6.67 2.38 4.17
C ASP A 489 6.15 2.05 2.77
N VAL A 490 4.94 1.52 2.67
CA VAL A 490 4.31 1.09 1.42
C VAL A 490 3.30 2.10 0.86
N LEU A 491 3.08 3.22 1.53
CA LEU A 491 2.31 4.37 1.06
C LEU A 491 3.25 5.48 0.59
N LEU A 492 3.04 6.00 -0.63
CA LEU A 492 3.88 7.10 -1.14
C LEU A 492 3.79 8.34 -0.24
N PHE A 493 2.58 8.74 0.10
CA PHE A 493 2.31 9.89 0.95
C PHE A 493 1.35 9.49 2.07
N PRO A 494 1.85 8.89 3.17
CA PRO A 494 1.02 8.52 4.30
C PRO A 494 0.50 9.76 5.02
N THR A 495 -0.64 9.62 5.69
CA THR A 495 -1.16 10.68 6.56
C THR A 495 -0.21 10.88 7.73
N MET A 496 0.18 12.13 7.98
CA MET A 496 1.12 12.50 9.05
C MET A 496 0.46 13.43 10.05
N LYS A 497 0.87 13.33 11.32
CA LYS A 497 0.46 14.32 12.32
C LYS A 497 1.07 15.69 11.96
N PRO A 498 0.38 16.82 12.24
CA PRO A 498 0.97 18.15 12.09
C PRO A 498 2.28 18.26 12.88
N GLU A 499 3.25 18.99 12.33
CA GLU A 499 4.45 19.38 13.07
C GLU A 499 4.03 20.31 14.23
N LYS A 500 4.60 20.10 15.40
CA LYS A 500 4.32 20.93 16.58
C LYS A 500 5.08 22.24 16.52
#